data_a175f555fce18d82f8e0f24b4f42ebdc
#
_entry.id   a175f555fce18d82f8e0f24b4f42ebdc
#
_cell.length_a   1.000
_cell.length_b   1.000
_cell.length_c   1.000
_cell.angle_alpha   90.00
_cell.angle_beta   90.00
_cell.angle_gamma   90.00
#
_symmetry.space_group_name_H-M   'P 1'
#
loop_
_entity.id
_entity.type
_entity.pdbx_description
1 polymer ?
#
loop_
_entity_poly.entity_id
_entity_poly.type
_entity_poly.pdbx_seq_one_letter_code
_entity_poly.pdbx_strand_id
1 'polypeptide(L)'
;MYKVVSLADIHFGKKNDTWLTKELQAHFFPYLEEDKEEIGLISITGDLFDRVISLNEPSAKLVINFMEQLITFSDDHKIPLRLLKGTLSHDYNQLRIFDSYQETYPFFRIIERMQVEDLDGFKILYLPEEYPTSYESYYKDLLLEAPDKAYDLILGHGMIDFVAFTGYENDSENRTHGTPTHKAEDLMRVTKGPILFGHIHDFHEYKDQIYYSGSFTRYSFADQEDKGFLVAEFPDKKNSSEYELVMIANESAPTYGIIDLDKVSAESLEEKLAYVEAMKEEYTFVKFKASQKADIDIIRKVAEKDSSIKVQATNRKVEAVKVDKRYEFILNKELPLAETIERFIALNQPETEDSVPVAIIRNLIAPTDTNPSDIQELATEPK
;
A
#
# COMPACT_ATOMS: atom_id res chain seq x y z
N MET A 1 10.24 5.45 31.12
CA MET A 1 9.11 5.30 30.20
C MET A 1 9.39 4.10 29.29
N TYR A 2 8.38 3.41 28.77
CA TYR A 2 8.57 2.32 27.81
C TYR A 2 7.87 2.70 26.52
N LYS A 3 8.60 2.82 25.42
CA LYS A 3 8.08 3.25 24.12
C LYS A 3 8.09 2.10 23.12
N VAL A 4 7.02 2.01 22.32
CA VAL A 4 6.93 1.13 21.16
C VAL A 4 6.82 1.99 19.92
N VAL A 5 7.81 1.88 19.04
CA VAL A 5 7.85 2.60 17.76
C VAL A 5 7.29 1.69 16.67
N SER A 6 6.25 2.13 15.96
CA SER A 6 5.60 1.38 14.89
C SER A 6 5.62 2.16 13.58
N LEU A 7 6.35 1.65 12.62
CA LEU A 7 6.46 2.14 11.25
C LEU A 7 5.77 1.15 10.30
N ALA A 8 4.99 1.62 9.32
CA ALA A 8 4.28 0.75 8.36
C ALA A 8 4.34 1.32 6.94
N ASP A 9 4.00 0.48 5.98
CA ASP A 9 3.72 0.88 4.59
C ASP A 9 4.83 1.76 4.00
N ILE A 10 6.08 1.29 4.11
CA ILE A 10 7.26 2.01 3.64
C ILE A 10 7.37 1.94 2.11
N HIS A 11 6.98 0.82 1.50
CA HIS A 11 6.88 0.61 0.06
C HIS A 11 8.14 0.97 -0.75
N PHE A 12 9.30 0.44 -0.37
CA PHE A 12 10.47 0.51 -1.25
C PHE A 12 10.15 -0.09 -2.62
N GLY A 13 10.50 0.64 -3.67
CA GLY A 13 10.21 0.26 -5.07
C GLY A 13 8.97 0.91 -5.67
N LYS A 14 8.18 1.68 -4.89
CA LYS A 14 6.97 2.37 -5.39
C LYS A 14 7.31 3.58 -6.25
N LYS A 15 8.20 4.44 -5.76
CA LYS A 15 8.61 5.66 -6.46
C LYS A 15 10.08 6.00 -6.19
N ASN A 16 10.35 7.21 -5.75
CA ASN A 16 11.70 7.71 -5.57
C ASN A 16 12.29 7.26 -4.22
N ASP A 17 12.81 6.04 -4.18
CA ASP A 17 13.40 5.46 -2.97
C ASP A 17 14.58 6.27 -2.43
N THR A 18 15.24 7.07 -3.28
CA THR A 18 16.30 8.00 -2.83
C THR A 18 15.71 9.10 -1.95
N TRP A 19 14.51 9.60 -2.26
CA TRP A 19 13.82 10.55 -1.39
C TRP A 19 13.35 9.88 -0.11
N LEU A 20 12.67 8.75 -0.23
CA LEU A 20 12.23 7.95 0.91
C LEU A 20 13.39 7.69 1.90
N THR A 21 14.56 7.29 1.38
CA THR A 21 15.75 7.07 2.22
C THR A 21 16.19 8.36 2.92
N LYS A 22 16.16 9.50 2.23
CA LYS A 22 16.50 10.79 2.85
C LYS A 22 15.50 11.20 3.94
N GLU A 23 14.22 10.97 3.72
CA GLU A 23 13.16 11.22 4.68
C GLU A 23 13.34 10.35 5.94
N LEU A 24 13.61 9.06 5.76
CA LEU A 24 13.92 8.14 6.87
C LEU A 24 15.16 8.59 7.66
N GLN A 25 16.21 9.06 6.97
CA GLN A 25 17.41 9.61 7.59
C GLN A 25 17.17 10.94 8.31
N ALA A 26 16.22 11.73 7.85
CA ALA A 26 15.94 13.05 8.42
C ALA A 26 14.98 13.01 9.62
N HIS A 27 14.07 12.02 9.67
CA HIS A 27 13.00 12.02 10.67
C HIS A 27 12.96 10.74 11.53
N PHE A 28 13.14 9.57 10.93
CA PHE A 28 13.00 8.30 11.66
C PHE A 28 14.25 7.98 12.50
N PHE A 29 15.43 7.96 11.90
CA PHE A 29 16.65 7.64 12.63
C PHE A 29 17.02 8.66 13.73
N PRO A 30 16.88 9.99 13.52
CA PRO A 30 17.10 10.95 14.59
C PRO A 30 16.17 10.75 15.79
N TYR A 31 14.89 10.45 15.55
CA TYR A 31 13.97 10.11 16.62
C TYR A 31 14.43 8.88 17.40
N LEU A 32 14.83 7.81 16.71
CA LEU A 32 15.33 6.60 17.36
C LEU A 32 16.58 6.89 18.23
N GLU A 33 17.49 7.70 17.72
CA GLU A 33 18.73 8.05 18.44
C GLU A 33 18.47 8.92 19.68
N GLU A 34 17.49 9.84 19.60
CA GLU A 34 17.11 10.72 20.70
C GLU A 34 16.43 9.94 21.83
N ASP A 35 15.57 9.00 21.50
CA ASP A 35 14.72 8.28 22.45
C ASP A 35 15.20 6.87 22.81
N LYS A 36 16.37 6.45 22.33
CA LYS A 36 16.88 5.07 22.41
C LYS A 36 16.85 4.44 23.82
N GLU A 37 17.02 5.22 24.86
CA GLU A 37 17.00 4.72 26.24
C GLU A 37 15.58 4.37 26.74
N GLU A 38 14.55 4.88 26.08
CA GLU A 38 13.14 4.64 26.41
C GLU A 38 12.46 3.66 25.45
N ILE A 39 13.04 3.46 24.26
CA ILE A 39 12.49 2.54 23.26
C ILE A 39 12.69 1.10 23.71
N GLY A 40 11.60 0.40 23.94
CA GLY A 40 11.57 -1.01 24.30
C GLY A 40 11.25 -1.95 23.15
N LEU A 41 10.76 -1.42 22.01
CA LEU A 41 10.46 -2.19 20.81
C LEU A 41 10.38 -1.26 19.59
N ILE A 42 10.99 -1.70 18.50
CA ILE A 42 10.79 -1.11 17.17
C ILE A 42 10.07 -2.16 16.31
N SER A 43 9.02 -1.77 15.60
CA SER A 43 8.33 -2.63 14.66
C SER A 43 8.16 -1.98 13.30
N ILE A 44 8.34 -2.78 12.24
CA ILE A 44 7.85 -2.48 10.91
C ILE A 44 6.62 -3.38 10.72
N THR A 45 5.44 -2.76 10.70
CA THR A 45 4.15 -3.48 10.67
C THR A 45 3.69 -3.72 9.24
N GLY A 46 4.56 -4.35 8.43
CA GLY A 46 4.27 -4.81 7.06
C GLY A 46 4.55 -3.80 5.96
N ASP A 47 4.49 -4.28 4.75
CA ASP A 47 4.65 -3.55 3.50
C ASP A 47 5.96 -2.73 3.43
N LEU A 48 7.07 -3.43 3.75
CA LEU A 48 8.41 -2.89 3.56
C LEU A 48 8.70 -2.65 2.07
N PHE A 49 8.25 -3.57 1.22
CA PHE A 49 8.37 -3.49 -0.23
C PHE A 49 7.03 -3.09 -0.87
N ASP A 50 7.06 -2.44 -2.04
CA ASP A 50 5.86 -2.15 -2.84
C ASP A 50 5.54 -3.28 -3.84
N ARG A 51 6.57 -3.96 -4.30
CA ARG A 51 6.52 -5.02 -5.30
C ARG A 51 7.75 -5.91 -5.20
N VAL A 52 7.78 -6.97 -5.98
CA VAL A 52 9.00 -7.76 -6.13
C VAL A 52 10.10 -6.90 -6.76
N ILE A 53 11.20 -6.69 -6.02
CA ILE A 53 12.39 -5.93 -6.43
C ILE A 53 13.51 -6.89 -6.78
N SER A 54 14.06 -6.77 -7.99
CA SER A 54 15.25 -7.52 -8.35
C SER A 54 16.47 -6.99 -7.59
N LEU A 55 17.37 -7.89 -7.14
CA LEU A 55 18.61 -7.50 -6.45
C LEU A 55 19.52 -6.59 -7.29
N ASN A 56 19.32 -6.52 -8.59
CA ASN A 56 20.06 -5.62 -9.49
C ASN A 56 19.44 -4.22 -9.58
N GLU A 57 18.25 -4.01 -9.02
CA GLU A 57 17.62 -2.69 -9.00
C GLU A 57 18.24 -1.78 -7.93
N PRO A 58 18.37 -0.47 -8.19
CA PRO A 58 18.84 0.48 -7.17
C PRO A 58 18.06 0.43 -5.86
N SER A 59 16.75 0.20 -5.92
CA SER A 59 15.86 0.06 -4.78
C SER A 59 16.27 -1.06 -3.83
N ALA A 60 16.77 -2.20 -4.36
CA ALA A 60 17.25 -3.31 -3.54
C ALA A 60 18.40 -2.87 -2.62
N LYS A 61 19.37 -2.10 -3.16
CA LYS A 61 20.46 -1.58 -2.35
C LYS A 61 19.99 -0.62 -1.27
N LEU A 62 18.99 0.22 -1.59
CA LEU A 62 18.49 1.21 -0.64
C LEU A 62 17.74 0.56 0.53
N VAL A 63 16.88 -0.43 0.25
CA VAL A 63 16.17 -1.15 1.31
C VAL A 63 17.11 -2.00 2.16
N ILE A 64 18.11 -2.66 1.55
CA ILE A 64 19.13 -3.41 2.31
C ILE A 64 19.90 -2.47 3.22
N ASN A 65 20.41 -1.35 2.73
CA ASN A 65 21.12 -0.37 3.55
C ASN A 65 20.26 0.19 4.69
N PHE A 66 18.98 0.47 4.45
CA PHE A 66 18.04 0.91 5.48
C PHE A 66 17.90 -0.15 6.59
N MET A 67 17.65 -1.40 6.20
CA MET A 67 17.49 -2.48 7.16
C MET A 67 18.78 -2.79 7.90
N GLU A 68 19.94 -2.78 7.24
CA GLU A 68 21.24 -2.96 7.90
C GLU A 68 21.48 -1.90 8.98
N GLN A 69 21.20 -0.63 8.69
CA GLN A 69 21.33 0.44 9.68
C GLN A 69 20.37 0.22 10.84
N LEU A 70 19.11 -0.12 10.59
CA LEU A 70 18.11 -0.33 11.61
C LEU A 70 18.41 -1.56 12.48
N ILE A 71 18.86 -2.66 11.86
CA ILE A 71 19.26 -3.89 12.56
C ILE A 71 20.49 -3.62 13.43
N THR A 72 21.48 -2.90 12.90
CA THR A 72 22.68 -2.52 13.66
C THR A 72 22.32 -1.62 14.84
N PHE A 73 21.48 -0.61 14.64
CA PHE A 73 20.97 0.23 15.72
C PHE A 73 20.26 -0.58 16.80
N SER A 74 19.37 -1.50 16.39
CA SER A 74 18.66 -2.41 17.30
C SER A 74 19.62 -3.25 18.14
N ASP A 75 20.65 -3.82 17.54
CA ASP A 75 21.61 -4.67 18.22
C ASP A 75 22.54 -3.87 19.16
N ASP A 76 23.05 -2.72 18.71
CA ASP A 76 23.92 -1.84 19.49
C ASP A 76 23.23 -1.36 20.77
N HIS A 77 21.94 -1.07 20.70
CA HIS A 77 21.14 -0.58 21.83
C HIS A 77 20.33 -1.68 22.53
N LYS A 78 20.40 -2.93 22.06
CA LYS A 78 19.64 -4.08 22.60
C LYS A 78 18.12 -3.87 22.59
N ILE A 79 17.64 -3.20 21.57
CA ILE A 79 16.22 -2.91 21.37
C ILE A 79 15.64 -3.98 20.43
N PRO A 80 14.62 -4.75 20.83
CA PRO A 80 13.93 -5.66 19.92
C PRO A 80 13.43 -4.95 18.66
N LEU A 81 13.77 -5.51 17.49
CA LEU A 81 13.26 -5.08 16.17
C LEU A 81 12.43 -6.20 15.56
N ARG A 82 11.20 -5.90 15.19
CA ARG A 82 10.26 -6.86 14.59
C ARG A 82 9.82 -6.37 13.22
N LEU A 83 10.10 -7.18 12.20
CA LEU A 83 9.66 -6.94 10.83
C LEU A 83 8.50 -7.89 10.53
N LEU A 84 7.28 -7.38 10.49
CA LEU A 84 6.09 -8.15 10.14
C LEU A 84 5.97 -8.25 8.63
N LYS A 85 5.49 -9.40 8.18
CA LYS A 85 5.11 -9.58 6.78
C LYS A 85 3.80 -8.84 6.50
N GLY A 86 3.79 -8.03 5.46
CA GLY A 86 2.63 -7.34 4.95
C GLY A 86 1.94 -8.08 3.81
N THR A 87 1.33 -7.33 2.91
CA THR A 87 0.54 -7.82 1.78
C THR A 87 1.36 -8.73 0.87
N LEU A 88 0.75 -9.83 0.43
CA LEU A 88 1.43 -10.83 -0.42
C LEU A 88 1.94 -10.24 -1.74
N SER A 89 1.22 -9.28 -2.34
CA SER A 89 1.65 -8.61 -3.57
C SER A 89 2.85 -7.68 -3.36
N HIS A 90 3.09 -7.23 -2.15
CA HIS A 90 4.15 -6.32 -1.76
C HIS A 90 5.36 -7.08 -1.22
N ASP A 91 5.28 -7.63 -0.03
CA ASP A 91 6.41 -8.29 0.61
C ASP A 91 6.74 -9.66 0.01
N TYR A 92 5.73 -10.40 -0.47
CA TYR A 92 5.88 -11.74 -1.04
C TYR A 92 6.82 -12.62 -0.18
N ASN A 93 7.92 -13.14 -0.77
CA ASN A 93 8.97 -13.87 -0.08
C ASN A 93 10.27 -13.06 0.06
N GLN A 94 10.23 -11.74 -0.17
CA GLN A 94 11.43 -10.92 -0.25
C GLN A 94 12.06 -10.66 1.12
N LEU A 95 11.27 -10.71 2.20
CA LEU A 95 11.78 -10.56 3.56
C LEU A 95 12.89 -11.57 3.88
N ARG A 96 12.93 -12.73 3.18
CA ARG A 96 13.97 -13.76 3.32
C ARG A 96 15.38 -13.30 2.98
N ILE A 97 15.54 -12.18 2.28
CA ILE A 97 16.88 -11.60 2.07
C ILE A 97 17.54 -11.21 3.40
N PHE A 98 16.74 -11.07 4.45
CA PHE A 98 17.20 -10.73 5.81
C PHE A 98 17.27 -11.94 6.74
N ASP A 99 17.05 -13.19 6.28
CA ASP A 99 17.08 -14.38 7.13
C ASP A 99 18.45 -14.56 7.84
N SER A 100 19.54 -14.33 7.11
CA SER A 100 20.89 -14.44 7.69
C SER A 100 21.18 -13.43 8.80
N TYR A 101 20.47 -12.30 8.80
CA TYR A 101 20.60 -11.29 9.86
C TYR A 101 19.97 -11.78 11.15
N GLN A 102 18.88 -12.56 11.11
CA GLN A 102 18.27 -13.13 12.33
C GLN A 102 19.21 -14.11 13.06
N GLU A 103 20.08 -14.79 12.31
CA GLU A 103 21.07 -15.69 12.89
C GLU A 103 22.21 -14.92 13.59
N THR A 104 22.53 -13.72 13.07
CA THR A 104 23.64 -12.90 13.53
C THR A 104 23.25 -11.91 14.62
N TYR A 105 22.06 -11.32 14.51
CA TYR A 105 21.59 -10.24 15.37
C TYR A 105 20.41 -10.71 16.26
N PRO A 106 20.65 -10.99 17.53
CA PRO A 106 19.67 -11.62 18.41
C PRO A 106 18.42 -10.75 18.69
N PHE A 107 18.51 -9.44 18.51
CA PHE A 107 17.40 -8.53 18.72
C PHE A 107 16.48 -8.40 17.50
N PHE A 108 16.91 -8.82 16.32
CA PHE A 108 16.11 -8.79 15.09
C PHE A 108 15.33 -10.08 14.86
N ARG A 109 14.03 -9.97 14.49
CA ARG A 109 13.17 -11.08 14.10
C ARG A 109 12.25 -10.67 12.96
N ILE A 110 12.04 -11.58 12.00
CA ILE A 110 11.00 -11.49 10.98
C ILE A 110 9.78 -12.27 11.48
N ILE A 111 8.62 -11.67 11.39
CA ILE A 111 7.35 -12.24 11.86
C ILE A 111 6.49 -12.54 10.63
N GLU A 112 6.56 -13.78 10.14
CA GLU A 112 5.81 -14.23 8.97
C GLU A 112 4.48 -14.92 9.32
N ARG A 113 4.26 -15.25 10.61
CA ARG A 113 3.07 -15.96 11.10
C ARG A 113 2.58 -15.38 12.41
N MET A 114 1.28 -15.52 12.63
CA MET A 114 0.67 -15.18 13.90
C MET A 114 1.39 -15.86 15.05
N GLN A 115 1.82 -15.09 16.02
CA GLN A 115 2.51 -15.58 17.22
C GLN A 115 2.42 -14.60 18.39
N VAL A 116 2.71 -15.11 19.57
CA VAL A 116 2.84 -14.30 20.79
C VAL A 116 4.28 -14.27 21.23
N GLU A 117 4.74 -13.10 21.64
CA GLU A 117 6.04 -12.89 22.28
C GLU A 117 5.84 -12.24 23.65
N ASP A 118 6.61 -12.66 24.62
CA ASP A 118 6.69 -12.05 25.94
C ASP A 118 8.05 -11.35 26.09
N LEU A 119 8.03 -10.03 26.07
CA LEU A 119 9.21 -9.19 26.31
C LEU A 119 9.23 -8.74 27.77
N ASP A 120 9.80 -9.57 28.64
CA ASP A 120 9.91 -9.30 30.09
C ASP A 120 8.56 -8.92 30.73
N GLY A 121 7.56 -9.75 30.51
CA GLY A 121 6.21 -9.60 31.05
C GLY A 121 5.27 -8.69 30.22
N PHE A 122 5.74 -8.11 29.13
CA PHE A 122 4.94 -7.36 28.18
C PHE A 122 4.60 -8.29 26.98
N LYS A 123 3.32 -8.72 26.92
CA LYS A 123 2.86 -9.71 25.94
C LYS A 123 2.34 -9.05 24.69
N ILE A 124 2.94 -9.41 23.56
CA ILE A 124 2.61 -8.89 22.25
C ILE A 124 2.03 -10.00 21.38
N LEU A 125 0.85 -9.77 20.80
CA LEU A 125 0.33 -10.60 19.72
C LEU A 125 0.72 -9.96 18.38
N TYR A 126 1.40 -10.74 17.54
CA TYR A 126 1.72 -10.35 16.17
C TYR A 126 0.73 -11.00 15.20
N LEU A 127 0.16 -10.17 14.34
CA LEU A 127 -0.80 -10.56 13.29
C LEU A 127 -0.29 -10.08 11.92
N PRO A 128 0.76 -10.70 11.33
CA PRO A 128 1.16 -10.40 9.97
C PRO A 128 0.04 -10.77 9.00
N GLU A 129 0.07 -10.26 7.78
CA GLU A 129 -0.93 -10.62 6.79
C GLU A 129 -0.72 -12.05 6.30
N GLU A 130 -1.69 -12.89 6.59
CA GLU A 130 -1.70 -14.31 6.26
C GLU A 130 -3.00 -14.70 5.55
N TYR A 131 -2.93 -15.76 4.75
CA TYR A 131 -4.06 -16.23 3.93
C TYR A 131 -4.44 -17.66 4.33
N PRO A 132 -4.99 -17.87 5.55
CA PRO A 132 -5.37 -19.19 6.01
C PRO A 132 -6.57 -19.73 5.24
N THR A 133 -6.64 -21.05 5.09
CA THR A 133 -7.81 -21.72 4.46
C THR A 133 -9.09 -21.62 5.29
N SER A 134 -8.96 -21.44 6.60
CA SER A 134 -10.07 -21.19 7.53
C SER A 134 -9.63 -20.18 8.58
N TYR A 135 -10.33 -19.06 8.62
CA TYR A 135 -10.11 -18.00 9.61
C TYR A 135 -10.36 -18.53 11.03
N GLU A 136 -11.51 -19.17 11.25
CA GLU A 136 -11.93 -19.65 12.58
C GLU A 136 -10.93 -20.66 13.13
N SER A 137 -10.44 -21.58 12.31
CA SER A 137 -9.47 -22.58 12.75
C SER A 137 -8.10 -21.98 13.04
N TYR A 138 -7.65 -21.06 12.19
CA TYR A 138 -6.31 -20.50 12.28
C TYR A 138 -6.16 -19.54 13.46
N TYR A 139 -7.13 -18.64 13.64
CA TYR A 139 -7.10 -17.61 14.69
C TYR A 139 -7.75 -18.10 16.02
N LYS A 140 -8.12 -19.38 16.11
CA LYS A 140 -8.86 -19.91 17.23
C LYS A 140 -8.19 -19.66 18.58
N ASP A 141 -7.01 -20.21 18.77
CA ASP A 141 -6.37 -20.28 20.09
C ASP A 141 -5.81 -18.92 20.55
N LEU A 142 -5.22 -18.15 19.62
CA LEU A 142 -4.53 -16.90 19.97
C LEU A 142 -5.42 -15.66 19.85
N LEU A 143 -6.57 -15.75 19.19
CA LEU A 143 -7.48 -14.63 19.05
C LEU A 143 -8.90 -14.97 19.50
N LEU A 144 -9.58 -15.92 18.85
CA LEU A 144 -11.02 -16.13 19.07
C LEU A 144 -11.35 -16.71 20.44
N GLU A 145 -10.57 -17.66 20.96
CA GLU A 145 -10.72 -18.29 22.27
C GLU A 145 -9.70 -17.79 23.31
N ALA A 146 -8.84 -16.84 22.95
CA ALA A 146 -7.92 -16.23 23.90
C ALA A 146 -8.68 -15.53 25.03
N PRO A 147 -8.15 -15.56 26.28
CA PRO A 147 -8.74 -14.85 27.39
C PRO A 147 -8.88 -13.35 27.11
N ASP A 148 -9.87 -12.71 27.73
CA ASP A 148 -10.00 -11.25 27.68
C ASP A 148 -8.74 -10.61 28.25
N LYS A 149 -8.29 -9.54 27.59
CA LYS A 149 -7.11 -8.78 28.02
C LYS A 149 -5.83 -9.62 28.18
N ALA A 150 -5.67 -10.64 27.31
CA ALA A 150 -4.52 -11.54 27.33
C ALA A 150 -3.22 -10.86 26.93
N TYR A 151 -3.30 -9.82 26.07
CA TYR A 151 -2.15 -9.14 25.47
C TYR A 151 -2.05 -7.69 25.91
N ASP A 152 -0.84 -7.20 25.95
CA ASP A 152 -0.52 -5.81 26.28
C ASP A 152 -0.53 -4.93 25.02
N LEU A 153 -0.23 -5.52 23.86
CA LEU A 153 -0.14 -4.85 22.57
C LEU A 153 -0.50 -5.84 21.45
N ILE A 154 -1.14 -5.36 20.41
CA ILE A 154 -1.20 -6.06 19.12
C ILE A 154 -0.47 -5.24 18.07
N LEU A 155 0.40 -5.90 17.30
CA LEU A 155 1.03 -5.37 16.10
C LEU A 155 0.59 -6.22 14.91
N GLY A 156 0.03 -5.58 13.89
CA GLY A 156 -0.52 -6.33 12.77
C GLY A 156 -0.44 -5.62 11.43
N HIS A 157 -0.79 -6.37 10.38
CA HIS A 157 -0.96 -5.86 9.03
C HIS A 157 -2.18 -6.50 8.39
N GLY A 158 -3.01 -5.71 7.71
CA GLY A 158 -4.20 -6.19 7.01
C GLY A 158 -5.48 -5.45 7.38
N MET A 159 -6.63 -5.99 6.96
CA MET A 159 -7.93 -5.34 7.09
C MET A 159 -8.58 -5.60 8.44
N ILE A 160 -9.18 -4.56 9.02
CA ILE A 160 -10.08 -4.64 10.17
C ILE A 160 -11.45 -4.13 9.72
N ASP A 161 -12.52 -4.75 10.19
CA ASP A 161 -13.89 -4.58 9.67
C ASP A 161 -14.43 -3.15 9.72
N PHE A 162 -14.00 -2.32 10.67
CA PHE A 162 -14.46 -0.93 10.74
C PHE A 162 -14.03 -0.07 9.55
N VAL A 163 -12.90 -0.39 8.90
CA VAL A 163 -12.40 0.35 7.73
C VAL A 163 -13.20 0.00 6.48
N ALA A 164 -13.69 -1.23 6.36
CA ALA A 164 -14.52 -1.68 5.25
C ALA A 164 -15.80 -0.84 5.07
N PHE A 165 -16.29 -0.21 6.14
CA PHE A 165 -17.49 0.67 6.10
C PHE A 165 -17.18 2.12 5.71
N THR A 166 -15.93 2.53 5.58
CA THR A 166 -15.54 3.93 5.33
C THR A 166 -15.36 4.27 3.84
N GLY A 167 -15.58 3.32 2.93
CA GLY A 167 -15.50 3.56 1.47
C GLY A 167 -14.13 3.26 0.85
N TYR A 168 -13.16 2.81 1.60
CA TYR A 168 -11.86 2.34 1.10
C TYR A 168 -11.94 1.06 0.25
N GLU A 169 -13.13 0.42 0.18
CA GLU A 169 -13.41 -0.74 -0.67
C GLU A 169 -13.12 -0.52 -2.16
N ASN A 170 -12.93 0.72 -2.60
CA ASN A 170 -12.70 1.06 -4.00
C ASN A 170 -11.23 1.12 -4.40
N ASP A 171 -10.30 1.03 -3.45
CA ASP A 171 -8.89 0.96 -3.78
C ASP A 171 -8.56 -0.46 -4.29
N SER A 172 -7.95 -0.54 -5.47
CA SER A 172 -7.64 -1.82 -6.13
C SER A 172 -6.66 -2.68 -5.31
N GLU A 173 -5.88 -2.05 -4.43
CA GLU A 173 -4.95 -2.70 -3.52
C GLU A 173 -5.69 -3.43 -2.38
N ASN A 174 -6.88 -2.95 -1.96
CA ASN A 174 -7.68 -3.51 -0.87
C ASN A 174 -8.53 -4.73 -1.27
N ARG A 175 -8.46 -5.21 -2.50
CA ARG A 175 -9.26 -6.33 -3.01
C ARG A 175 -8.45 -7.59 -3.27
N THR A 176 -7.49 -7.91 -2.44
CA THR A 176 -6.89 -9.24 -2.51
C THR A 176 -7.92 -10.27 -2.04
N HIS A 177 -8.48 -11.01 -2.98
CA HIS A 177 -9.40 -12.11 -2.68
C HIS A 177 -8.75 -13.09 -1.71
N GLY A 178 -9.32 -13.21 -0.52
CA GLY A 178 -8.87 -14.17 0.49
C GLY A 178 -8.12 -13.58 1.67
N THR A 179 -7.84 -12.26 1.69
CA THR A 179 -7.29 -11.62 2.89
C THR A 179 -8.32 -11.65 4.01
N PRO A 180 -7.98 -12.17 5.19
CA PRO A 180 -8.91 -12.17 6.31
C PRO A 180 -9.15 -10.75 6.80
N THR A 181 -10.41 -10.44 7.04
CA THR A 181 -10.79 -9.20 7.73
C THR A 181 -10.97 -9.52 9.20
N HIS A 182 -10.16 -8.92 10.05
CA HIS A 182 -10.27 -9.06 11.50
C HIS A 182 -11.46 -8.27 12.02
N LYS A 183 -12.12 -8.80 13.05
CA LYS A 183 -13.16 -8.05 13.76
C LYS A 183 -12.53 -7.17 14.82
N ALA A 184 -12.82 -5.88 14.78
CA ALA A 184 -12.33 -4.92 15.76
C ALA A 184 -12.67 -5.34 17.20
N GLU A 185 -13.88 -5.88 17.43
CA GLU A 185 -14.32 -6.33 18.73
C GLU A 185 -13.49 -7.50 19.29
N ASP A 186 -13.08 -8.45 18.44
CA ASP A 186 -12.24 -9.58 18.86
C ASP A 186 -10.84 -9.09 19.26
N LEU A 187 -10.25 -8.18 18.49
CA LEU A 187 -8.94 -7.57 18.79
C LEU A 187 -8.98 -6.79 20.12
N MET A 188 -9.99 -5.94 20.28
CA MET A 188 -10.17 -5.12 21.48
C MET A 188 -10.45 -5.95 22.73
N ARG A 189 -11.16 -7.07 22.59
CA ARG A 189 -11.46 -7.99 23.69
C ARG A 189 -10.17 -8.57 24.28
N VAL A 190 -9.25 -9.03 23.44
CA VAL A 190 -8.02 -9.73 23.89
C VAL A 190 -6.89 -8.81 24.27
N THR A 191 -6.99 -7.49 24.01
CA THR A 191 -5.90 -6.53 24.20
C THR A 191 -6.20 -5.53 25.29
N LYS A 192 -5.23 -5.26 26.16
CA LYS A 192 -5.32 -4.20 27.19
C LYS A 192 -4.96 -2.83 26.63
N GLY A 193 -3.86 -2.74 25.90
CA GLY A 193 -3.28 -1.53 25.37
C GLY A 193 -3.65 -1.28 23.89
N PRO A 194 -2.81 -0.56 23.14
CA PRO A 194 -3.09 -0.20 21.76
C PRO A 194 -3.00 -1.39 20.80
N ILE A 195 -3.63 -1.22 19.67
CA ILE A 195 -3.62 -2.15 18.52
C ILE A 195 -3.12 -1.34 17.33
N LEU A 196 -1.90 -1.61 16.86
CA LEU A 196 -1.23 -0.85 15.80
C LEU A 196 -1.14 -1.70 14.53
N PHE A 197 -1.70 -1.19 13.44
CA PHE A 197 -1.77 -1.89 12.16
C PHE A 197 -1.19 -1.06 11.02
N GLY A 198 -0.57 -1.73 10.03
CA GLY A 198 -0.32 -1.24 8.69
C GLY A 198 -1.40 -1.71 7.70
N HIS A 199 -1.21 -1.43 6.42
CA HIS A 199 -2.06 -1.73 5.26
C HIS A 199 -2.90 -0.53 4.76
N ILE A 200 -3.43 0.30 5.63
CA ILE A 200 -4.16 1.50 5.24
C ILE A 200 -3.20 2.69 5.29
N HIS A 201 -3.02 3.35 4.14
CA HIS A 201 -2.01 4.41 4.01
C HIS A 201 -2.36 5.72 4.70
N ASP A 202 -3.62 5.93 5.08
CA ASP A 202 -4.03 7.09 5.87
C ASP A 202 -4.16 6.72 7.35
N PHE A 203 -3.85 7.67 8.22
CA PHE A 203 -4.04 7.49 9.66
C PHE A 203 -5.53 7.26 9.97
N HIS A 204 -5.83 6.21 10.71
CA HIS A 204 -7.17 5.93 11.22
C HIS A 204 -7.13 5.51 12.67
N GLU A 205 -8.13 5.99 13.40
CA GLU A 205 -8.34 5.66 14.79
C GLU A 205 -9.75 5.09 15.00
N TYR A 206 -9.85 4.09 15.85
CA TYR A 206 -11.14 3.51 16.24
C TYR A 206 -11.20 3.22 17.75
N LYS A 207 -12.15 3.90 18.42
CA LYS A 207 -12.45 3.76 19.84
C LYS A 207 -11.21 3.94 20.75
N ASP A 208 -10.33 4.85 20.42
CA ASP A 208 -9.12 5.17 21.19
C ASP A 208 -8.26 3.94 21.51
N GLN A 209 -8.32 2.88 20.68
CA GLN A 209 -7.58 1.65 20.90
C GLN A 209 -6.99 1.02 19.65
N ILE A 210 -7.63 1.15 18.47
CA ILE A 210 -7.11 0.61 17.21
C ILE A 210 -6.64 1.76 16.34
N TYR A 211 -5.44 1.62 15.80
CA TYR A 211 -4.80 2.65 15.00
C TYR A 211 -4.13 2.04 13.78
N TYR A 212 -4.44 2.60 12.61
CA TYR A 212 -3.61 2.45 11.42
C TYR A 212 -2.60 3.59 11.39
N SER A 213 -1.32 3.26 11.29
CA SER A 213 -0.25 4.27 11.28
C SER A 213 -0.24 5.12 10.01
N GLY A 214 -0.84 4.61 8.94
CA GLY A 214 -0.64 5.18 7.62
C GLY A 214 0.74 4.87 7.06
N SER A 215 0.99 5.31 5.82
CA SER A 215 2.30 5.22 5.19
C SER A 215 3.27 6.26 5.74
N PHE A 216 4.58 5.93 5.73
CA PHE A 216 5.61 6.85 6.21
C PHE A 216 5.71 8.13 5.36
N THR A 217 5.42 8.04 4.07
CA THR A 217 5.49 9.17 3.14
C THR A 217 4.28 9.23 2.22
N ARG A 218 4.13 10.31 1.45
CA ARG A 218 3.07 10.45 0.46
C ARG A 218 3.50 9.89 -0.88
N TYR A 219 2.65 9.05 -1.48
CA TYR A 219 2.91 8.41 -2.77
C TYR A 219 2.07 8.96 -3.92
N SER A 220 0.97 9.62 -3.63
CA SER A 220 -0.01 10.01 -4.63
C SER A 220 -0.76 11.30 -4.28
N PHE A 221 -1.54 11.79 -5.26
CA PHE A 221 -2.46 12.91 -5.05
C PHE A 221 -3.68 12.55 -4.15
N ALA A 222 -3.85 11.31 -3.79
CA ALA A 222 -4.86 10.88 -2.83
C ALA A 222 -4.38 11.05 -1.39
N ASP A 223 -3.08 10.97 -1.16
CA ASP A 223 -2.45 11.05 0.17
C ASP A 223 -2.35 12.50 0.62
N GLN A 224 -3.38 13.04 1.25
CA GLN A 224 -3.45 14.45 1.66
C GLN A 224 -3.12 14.65 3.14
N GLU A 225 -3.23 13.60 3.96
CA GLU A 225 -3.02 13.67 5.40
C GLU A 225 -1.53 13.66 5.79
N ASP A 226 -1.25 13.95 7.05
CA ASP A 226 0.10 13.85 7.60
C ASP A 226 0.57 12.41 7.56
N LYS A 227 1.86 12.25 7.29
CA LYS A 227 2.55 10.96 7.18
C LYS A 227 3.65 10.88 8.22
N GLY A 228 4.03 9.65 8.57
CA GLY A 228 5.06 9.45 9.59
C GLY A 228 5.00 8.06 10.22
N PHE A 229 5.14 7.98 11.52
CA PHE A 229 5.08 6.74 12.28
C PHE A 229 4.45 6.96 13.66
N LEU A 230 3.96 5.88 14.26
CA LEU A 230 3.33 5.93 15.58
C LEU A 230 4.31 5.53 16.68
N VAL A 231 4.16 6.19 17.82
CA VAL A 231 4.83 5.83 19.07
C VAL A 231 3.78 5.63 20.15
N ALA A 232 3.72 4.43 20.71
CA ALA A 232 2.92 4.18 21.90
C ALA A 232 3.83 4.32 23.13
N GLU A 233 3.51 5.26 24.01
CA GLU A 233 4.27 5.58 25.21
C GLU A 233 3.55 5.04 26.45
N PHE A 234 4.22 4.17 27.19
CA PHE A 234 3.71 3.55 28.41
C PHE A 234 4.45 4.12 29.62
N PRO A 235 3.76 4.89 30.49
CA PRO A 235 4.37 5.34 31.74
C PRO A 235 4.84 4.20 32.64
N ASP A 236 4.07 3.12 32.68
CA ASP A 236 4.42 1.86 33.33
C ASP A 236 4.18 0.67 32.38
N LYS A 237 5.27 0.00 31.98
CA LYS A 237 5.23 -1.21 31.16
C LYS A 237 4.28 -2.31 31.71
N LYS A 238 4.05 -2.33 33.03
CA LYS A 238 3.17 -3.32 33.66
C LYS A 238 1.69 -2.96 33.58
N ASN A 239 1.38 -1.72 33.25
CA ASN A 239 0.01 -1.23 33.08
C ASN A 239 -0.21 -0.74 31.65
N SER A 240 -0.26 -1.65 30.70
CA SER A 240 -0.40 -1.36 29.28
C SER A 240 -1.75 -0.73 28.87
N SER A 241 -2.73 -0.66 29.78
CA SER A 241 -3.97 0.08 29.56
C SER A 241 -3.82 1.59 29.71
N GLU A 242 -2.74 2.06 30.33
CA GLU A 242 -2.37 3.47 30.41
C GLU A 242 -1.25 3.75 29.41
N TYR A 243 -1.60 4.40 28.30
CA TYR A 243 -0.66 4.77 27.26
C TYR A 243 -1.05 6.10 26.61
N GLU A 244 -0.09 6.75 26.02
CA GLU A 244 -0.29 7.84 25.10
C GLU A 244 0.17 7.41 23.71
N LEU A 245 -0.59 7.77 22.68
CA LEU A 245 -0.21 7.52 21.30
C LEU A 245 0.17 8.83 20.63
N VAL A 246 1.36 8.87 20.08
CA VAL A 246 1.91 10.04 19.41
C VAL A 246 2.21 9.70 17.96
N MET A 247 1.73 10.55 17.03
CA MET A 247 2.15 10.53 15.63
C MET A 247 3.38 11.40 15.46
N ILE A 248 4.50 10.81 15.06
CA ILE A 248 5.71 11.55 14.70
C ILE A 248 5.66 11.82 13.20
N ALA A 249 5.45 13.08 12.85
CA ALA A 249 5.25 13.48 11.46
C ALA A 249 6.56 13.44 10.65
N ASN A 250 6.47 12.95 9.42
CA ASN A 250 7.49 13.11 8.39
C ASN A 250 7.28 14.46 7.68
N GLU A 251 7.87 15.52 8.22
CA GLU A 251 7.75 16.87 7.67
C GLU A 251 8.36 17.03 6.27
N SER A 252 9.22 16.10 5.85
CA SER A 252 9.83 16.08 4.52
C SER A 252 9.01 15.31 3.49
N ALA A 253 7.88 14.70 3.88
CA ALA A 253 7.02 13.98 2.96
C ALA A 253 6.57 14.89 1.80
N PRO A 254 6.65 14.43 0.54
CA PRO A 254 6.32 15.26 -0.61
C PRO A 254 4.88 15.76 -0.55
N THR A 255 4.68 17.02 -0.90
CA THR A 255 3.35 17.63 -0.93
C THR A 255 2.71 17.50 -2.31
N TYR A 256 1.41 17.20 -2.36
CA TYR A 256 0.65 17.00 -3.59
C TYR A 256 -0.52 17.98 -3.66
N GLY A 257 -0.45 18.95 -4.58
CA GLY A 257 -1.49 19.95 -4.83
C GLY A 257 -2.44 19.53 -5.96
N ILE A 258 -3.74 19.70 -5.76
CA ILE A 258 -4.75 19.57 -6.83
C ILE A 258 -5.44 20.92 -6.99
N ILE A 259 -5.21 21.57 -8.11
CA ILE A 259 -5.65 22.93 -8.37
C ILE A 259 -6.59 22.96 -9.58
N ASP A 260 -7.76 23.56 -9.38
CA ASP A 260 -8.75 23.77 -10.44
C ASP A 260 -8.54 25.16 -11.05
N LEU A 261 -7.89 25.21 -12.23
CA LEU A 261 -7.61 26.48 -12.91
C LEU A 261 -8.86 27.19 -13.41
N ASP A 262 -9.98 26.50 -13.56
CA ASP A 262 -11.23 27.15 -13.93
C ASP A 262 -11.79 28.04 -12.77
N LYS A 263 -11.28 27.84 -11.55
CA LYS A 263 -11.63 28.62 -10.36
C LYS A 263 -10.61 29.70 -10.01
N VAL A 264 -9.48 29.74 -10.72
CA VAL A 264 -8.44 30.73 -10.48
C VAL A 264 -8.81 32.04 -11.19
N SER A 265 -8.91 33.12 -10.43
CA SER A 265 -9.16 34.46 -10.95
C SER A 265 -7.88 35.01 -11.59
N ALA A 266 -7.73 34.79 -12.90
CA ALA A 266 -6.66 35.35 -13.69
C ALA A 266 -7.25 35.91 -15.00
N GLU A 267 -6.93 37.17 -15.32
CA GLU A 267 -7.48 37.89 -16.47
C GLU A 267 -6.74 37.59 -17.75
N SER A 268 -5.51 37.07 -17.63
CA SER A 268 -4.65 36.81 -18.78
C SER A 268 -3.99 35.41 -18.72
N LEU A 269 -3.54 34.91 -19.87
CA LEU A 269 -2.76 33.70 -19.99
C LEU A 269 -1.43 33.78 -19.25
N GLU A 270 -0.82 34.95 -19.21
CA GLU A 270 0.45 35.21 -18.52
C GLU A 270 0.28 35.10 -17.00
N GLU A 271 -0.81 35.64 -16.46
CA GLU A 271 -1.15 35.50 -15.03
C GLU A 271 -1.38 34.06 -14.66
N LYS A 272 -2.09 33.28 -15.49
CA LYS A 272 -2.29 31.83 -15.25
C LYS A 272 -0.97 31.06 -15.27
N LEU A 273 -0.06 31.40 -16.19
CA LEU A 273 1.25 30.78 -16.24
C LEU A 273 2.06 31.11 -14.99
N ALA A 274 2.09 32.36 -14.58
CA ALA A 274 2.77 32.79 -13.36
C ALA A 274 2.21 32.08 -12.10
N TYR A 275 0.89 31.90 -12.07
CA TYR A 275 0.24 31.14 -10.99
C TYR A 275 0.66 29.66 -11.00
N VAL A 276 0.69 29.00 -12.17
CA VAL A 276 1.16 27.61 -12.30
C VAL A 276 2.60 27.47 -11.82
N GLU A 277 3.47 28.44 -12.16
CA GLU A 277 4.86 28.45 -11.72
C GLU A 277 4.99 28.70 -10.21
N ALA A 278 4.17 29.58 -9.63
CA ALA A 278 4.18 29.84 -8.19
C ALA A 278 3.75 28.60 -7.37
N MET A 279 2.81 27.81 -7.87
CA MET A 279 2.37 26.58 -7.17
C MET A 279 3.44 25.49 -7.09
N LYS A 280 4.48 25.56 -7.93
CA LYS A 280 5.64 24.66 -7.82
C LYS A 280 6.51 24.95 -6.60
N GLU A 281 6.48 26.16 -6.08
CA GLU A 281 7.16 26.52 -4.84
C GLU A 281 6.38 26.04 -3.59
N GLU A 282 5.06 25.84 -3.72
CA GLU A 282 4.19 25.42 -2.63
C GLU A 282 4.07 23.88 -2.53
N TYR A 283 4.07 23.18 -3.69
CA TYR A 283 3.87 21.74 -3.75
C TYR A 283 5.02 21.03 -4.47
N THR A 284 5.42 19.87 -3.94
CA THR A 284 6.40 19.00 -4.60
C THR A 284 5.85 18.46 -5.93
N PHE A 285 4.55 18.11 -5.95
CA PHE A 285 3.84 17.69 -7.15
C PHE A 285 2.51 18.41 -7.25
N VAL A 286 2.22 18.92 -8.44
CA VAL A 286 0.98 19.67 -8.68
C VAL A 286 0.21 19.07 -9.84
N LYS A 287 -1.09 18.85 -9.63
CA LYS A 287 -2.04 18.45 -10.66
C LYS A 287 -3.02 19.57 -10.92
N PHE A 288 -2.98 20.15 -12.10
CA PHE A 288 -3.94 21.13 -12.53
C PHE A 288 -5.12 20.48 -13.25
N LYS A 289 -6.32 20.83 -12.83
CA LYS A 289 -7.57 20.55 -13.53
C LYS A 289 -7.94 21.77 -14.37
N ALA A 290 -8.28 21.57 -15.63
CA ALA A 290 -8.71 22.65 -16.53
C ALA A 290 -9.71 22.15 -17.57
N SER A 291 -10.70 23.00 -17.92
CA SER A 291 -11.68 22.72 -18.96
C SER A 291 -11.33 23.41 -20.29
N GLN A 292 -10.66 24.55 -20.24
CA GLN A 292 -10.34 25.34 -21.41
C GLN A 292 -9.08 24.79 -22.12
N LYS A 293 -9.18 24.65 -23.46
CA LYS A 293 -8.07 24.15 -24.26
C LYS A 293 -6.81 24.97 -24.10
N ALA A 294 -6.94 26.31 -24.06
CA ALA A 294 -5.79 27.21 -23.88
C ALA A 294 -5.03 26.95 -22.57
N ASP A 295 -5.75 26.76 -21.48
CA ASP A 295 -5.17 26.45 -20.17
C ASP A 295 -4.48 25.09 -20.17
N ILE A 296 -5.12 24.07 -20.76
CA ILE A 296 -4.54 22.73 -20.92
C ILE A 296 -3.24 22.78 -21.71
N ASP A 297 -3.20 23.54 -22.80
CA ASP A 297 -2.02 23.66 -23.66
C ASP A 297 -0.86 24.38 -22.97
N ILE A 298 -1.16 25.37 -22.09
CA ILE A 298 -0.14 26.02 -21.25
C ILE A 298 0.45 25.03 -20.26
N ILE A 299 -0.40 24.35 -19.48
CA ILE A 299 0.07 23.42 -18.44
C ILE A 299 0.90 22.31 -19.08
N ARG A 300 0.51 21.80 -20.26
CA ARG A 300 1.28 20.79 -20.99
C ARG A 300 2.68 21.27 -21.33
N LYS A 301 2.82 22.50 -21.84
CA LYS A 301 4.13 23.09 -22.16
C LYS A 301 5.04 23.21 -20.92
N VAL A 302 4.47 23.51 -19.76
CA VAL A 302 5.21 23.54 -18.50
C VAL A 302 5.55 22.12 -18.05
N ALA A 303 4.60 21.20 -18.12
CA ALA A 303 4.78 19.79 -17.75
C ALA A 303 5.80 19.04 -18.63
N GLU A 304 5.99 19.44 -19.90
CA GLU A 304 7.07 18.93 -20.78
C GLU A 304 8.47 19.21 -20.22
N LYS A 305 8.61 20.27 -19.44
CA LYS A 305 9.89 20.69 -18.84
C LYS A 305 10.04 20.25 -17.39
N ASP A 306 8.93 19.92 -16.74
CA ASP A 306 8.89 19.59 -15.33
C ASP A 306 7.89 18.47 -15.04
N SER A 307 8.40 17.28 -14.75
CA SER A 307 7.60 16.07 -14.48
C SER A 307 6.79 16.13 -13.18
N SER A 308 7.04 17.10 -12.31
CA SER A 308 6.28 17.35 -11.09
C SER A 308 4.89 17.92 -11.39
N ILE A 309 4.68 18.46 -12.58
CA ILE A 309 3.43 19.07 -13.02
C ILE A 309 2.62 18.06 -13.84
N LYS A 310 1.35 17.92 -13.50
CA LYS A 310 0.38 17.10 -14.24
C LYS A 310 -0.81 17.94 -14.67
N VAL A 311 -1.41 17.60 -15.80
CA VAL A 311 -2.65 18.20 -16.29
C VAL A 311 -3.75 17.17 -16.39
N GLN A 312 -4.93 17.51 -15.88
CA GLN A 312 -6.16 16.74 -16.04
C GLN A 312 -7.23 17.59 -16.72
N ALA A 313 -7.62 17.23 -17.94
CA ALA A 313 -8.75 17.86 -18.62
C ALA A 313 -10.05 17.45 -17.92
N THR A 314 -10.84 18.44 -17.44
CA THR A 314 -12.08 18.20 -16.71
C THR A 314 -13.32 18.14 -17.59
N ASN A 315 -13.29 18.79 -18.75
CA ASN A 315 -14.34 18.68 -19.76
C ASN A 315 -13.78 18.05 -21.02
N ARG A 316 -13.71 16.72 -21.04
CA ARG A 316 -14.14 16.11 -22.28
C ARG A 316 -15.69 16.25 -22.29
N LYS A 317 -16.28 17.26 -22.97
CA LYS A 317 -17.34 16.91 -23.89
C LYS A 317 -16.71 15.80 -24.70
N VAL A 318 -17.03 14.57 -24.37
CA VAL A 318 -17.02 13.49 -25.34
C VAL A 318 -17.97 14.06 -26.40
N GLU A 319 -17.45 14.75 -27.41
CA GLU A 319 -18.07 14.71 -28.71
C GLU A 319 -18.29 13.24 -28.85
N ALA A 320 -19.57 12.85 -28.80
CA ALA A 320 -19.93 11.47 -28.87
C ALA A 320 -19.12 10.98 -30.06
N VAL A 321 -18.04 10.23 -29.76
CA VAL A 321 -17.25 9.58 -30.80
C VAL A 321 -18.37 8.87 -31.51
N LYS A 322 -18.65 9.29 -32.78
CA LYS A 322 -19.62 8.59 -33.60
C LYS A 322 -19.03 7.22 -33.71
N VAL A 323 -19.36 6.38 -32.73
CA VAL A 323 -18.97 4.98 -32.74
C VAL A 323 -19.50 4.49 -34.04
N ASP A 324 -18.63 4.07 -34.91
CA ASP A 324 -19.02 3.47 -36.19
C ASP A 324 -20.05 2.42 -35.80
N LYS A 325 -21.25 2.52 -36.42
CA LYS A 325 -22.37 1.64 -36.09
C LYS A 325 -21.99 0.17 -36.06
N ARG A 326 -20.93 -0.21 -36.78
CA ARG A 326 -20.36 -1.56 -36.79
C ARG A 326 -19.85 -2.00 -35.41
N TYR A 327 -19.47 -1.06 -34.53
CA TYR A 327 -18.92 -1.31 -33.21
C TYR A 327 -19.86 -0.96 -32.06
N GLU A 328 -21.14 -0.56 -32.35
CA GLU A 328 -22.11 -0.22 -31.28
C GLU A 328 -22.35 -1.37 -30.29
N PHE A 329 -22.18 -2.62 -30.69
CA PHE A 329 -22.30 -3.78 -29.81
C PHE A 329 -21.30 -3.80 -28.68
N ILE A 330 -20.13 -3.12 -28.80
CA ILE A 330 -19.12 -3.00 -27.73
C ILE A 330 -19.67 -2.21 -26.55
N LEU A 331 -20.61 -1.30 -26.78
CA LEU A 331 -21.26 -0.49 -25.76
C LEU A 331 -22.45 -1.18 -25.09
N ASN A 332 -22.86 -2.34 -25.61
CA ASN A 332 -24.00 -3.09 -25.07
C ASN A 332 -23.54 -3.91 -23.83
N LYS A 333 -23.84 -3.40 -22.63
CA LYS A 333 -23.53 -4.07 -21.37
C LYS A 333 -24.26 -5.39 -21.12
N GLU A 334 -25.32 -5.66 -21.89
CA GLU A 334 -26.08 -6.91 -21.79
C GLU A 334 -25.51 -8.01 -22.66
N LEU A 335 -24.58 -7.68 -23.58
CA LEU A 335 -23.92 -8.67 -24.41
C LEU A 335 -22.84 -9.41 -23.63
N PRO A 336 -22.82 -10.74 -23.63
CA PRO A 336 -21.73 -11.49 -23.02
C PRO A 336 -20.37 -11.09 -23.59
N LEU A 337 -19.33 -11.03 -22.76
CA LEU A 337 -17.99 -10.61 -23.16
C LEU A 337 -17.46 -11.46 -24.33
N ALA A 338 -17.70 -12.78 -24.31
CA ALA A 338 -17.30 -13.70 -25.37
C ALA A 338 -17.92 -13.33 -26.72
N GLU A 339 -19.21 -13.02 -26.72
CA GLU A 339 -19.91 -12.61 -27.95
C GLU A 339 -19.44 -11.23 -28.46
N THR A 340 -19.11 -10.32 -27.54
CA THR A 340 -18.54 -9.00 -27.88
C THR A 340 -17.17 -9.17 -28.55
N ILE A 341 -16.32 -10.03 -28.04
CA ILE A 341 -14.99 -10.31 -28.60
C ILE A 341 -15.12 -11.02 -29.98
N GLU A 342 -16.01 -11.99 -30.11
CA GLU A 342 -16.26 -12.68 -31.38
C GLU A 342 -16.68 -11.69 -32.49
N ARG A 343 -17.62 -10.80 -32.21
CA ARG A 343 -18.08 -9.77 -33.14
C ARG A 343 -16.99 -8.78 -33.51
N PHE A 344 -16.15 -8.37 -32.52
CA PHE A 344 -15.04 -7.47 -32.77
C PHE A 344 -14.00 -8.10 -33.70
N ILE A 345 -13.65 -9.37 -33.46
CA ILE A 345 -12.69 -10.10 -34.29
C ILE A 345 -13.26 -10.31 -35.69
N ALA A 346 -14.50 -10.73 -35.83
CA ALA A 346 -15.15 -10.92 -37.14
C ALA A 346 -15.16 -9.64 -38.01
N LEU A 347 -15.26 -8.47 -37.37
CA LEU A 347 -15.23 -7.17 -38.08
C LEU A 347 -13.82 -6.70 -38.47
N ASN A 348 -12.79 -7.17 -37.78
CA ASN A 348 -11.41 -6.68 -37.96
C ASN A 348 -10.47 -7.73 -38.56
N GLN A 349 -10.92 -8.95 -38.83
CA GLN A 349 -10.11 -9.93 -39.55
C GLN A 349 -9.95 -9.52 -41.01
N PRO A 350 -8.72 -9.45 -41.53
CA PRO A 350 -8.51 -9.35 -42.96
C PRO A 350 -9.03 -10.63 -43.65
N GLU A 351 -9.68 -10.49 -44.80
CA GLU A 351 -10.07 -11.63 -45.66
C GLU A 351 -8.81 -12.28 -46.28
N THR A 352 -8.00 -12.95 -45.45
CA THR A 352 -6.79 -13.66 -45.86
C THR A 352 -6.86 -15.11 -45.41
N GLU A 353 -6.20 -16.03 -46.15
CA GLU A 353 -6.16 -17.46 -45.84
C GLU A 353 -5.51 -17.79 -44.45
N ASP A 354 -4.83 -16.82 -43.81
CA ASP A 354 -4.16 -16.96 -42.51
C ASP A 354 -5.00 -16.47 -41.34
N SER A 355 -6.29 -16.21 -41.49
CA SER A 355 -7.15 -15.74 -40.40
C SER A 355 -7.36 -16.85 -39.36
N VAL A 356 -7.14 -16.51 -38.07
CA VAL A 356 -7.37 -17.45 -36.95
C VAL A 356 -8.84 -17.83 -36.91
N PRO A 357 -9.22 -19.11 -37.00
CA PRO A 357 -10.61 -19.52 -36.98
C PRO A 357 -11.31 -19.04 -35.70
N VAL A 358 -12.50 -18.45 -35.86
CA VAL A 358 -13.33 -17.97 -34.73
C VAL A 358 -13.58 -19.08 -33.70
N ALA A 359 -13.59 -20.34 -34.14
CA ALA A 359 -13.72 -21.50 -33.25
C ALA A 359 -12.59 -21.64 -32.25
N ILE A 360 -11.33 -21.29 -32.62
CA ILE A 360 -10.17 -21.32 -31.70
C ILE A 360 -10.32 -20.25 -30.64
N ILE A 361 -10.78 -19.06 -31.04
CA ILE A 361 -10.97 -17.94 -30.11
C ILE A 361 -12.12 -18.24 -29.13
N ARG A 362 -13.18 -18.87 -29.61
CA ARG A 362 -14.32 -19.31 -28.80
C ARG A 362 -13.89 -20.28 -27.71
N ASN A 363 -12.98 -21.20 -28.01
CA ASN A 363 -12.42 -22.14 -27.04
C ASN A 363 -11.46 -21.50 -26.01
N LEU A 364 -10.78 -20.39 -26.37
CA LEU A 364 -9.92 -19.64 -25.46
C LEU A 364 -10.70 -18.73 -24.49
N ILE A 365 -11.94 -18.37 -24.83
CA ILE A 365 -12.78 -17.45 -24.05
C ILE A 365 -13.85 -18.21 -23.24
N ALA A 366 -14.12 -19.49 -23.57
CA ALA A 366 -15.06 -20.30 -22.81
C ALA A 366 -14.57 -20.44 -21.36
N PRO A 367 -15.46 -20.32 -20.33
CA PRO A 367 -15.07 -20.59 -18.97
C PRO A 367 -14.48 -22.00 -18.92
N THR A 368 -13.27 -22.12 -18.36
CA THR A 368 -12.56 -23.39 -18.26
C THR A 368 -13.20 -24.27 -17.17
N ASP A 369 -14.29 -24.94 -17.52
CA ASP A 369 -14.71 -26.19 -16.85
C ASP A 369 -13.97 -27.40 -17.46
N THR A 370 -12.97 -27.18 -18.31
CA THR A 370 -12.18 -28.22 -18.96
C THR A 370 -10.97 -28.57 -18.10
N ASN A 371 -10.89 -29.87 -17.83
CA ASN A 371 -9.77 -30.52 -17.14
C ASN A 371 -8.43 -30.16 -17.83
N PRO A 372 -7.33 -29.90 -17.10
CA PRO A 372 -6.01 -29.56 -17.70
C PRO A 372 -5.47 -30.59 -18.70
N SER A 373 -5.97 -31.83 -18.72
CA SER A 373 -5.64 -32.87 -19.68
C SER A 373 -6.15 -32.60 -21.11
N ASP A 374 -7.21 -31.80 -21.28
CA ASP A 374 -7.84 -31.56 -22.57
C ASP A 374 -7.09 -30.48 -23.39
N ILE A 375 -6.19 -29.73 -22.75
CA ILE A 375 -5.36 -28.68 -23.39
C ILE A 375 -4.13 -29.28 -24.08
N GLN A 376 -3.66 -30.46 -23.65
CA GLN A 376 -2.47 -31.12 -24.24
C GLN A 376 -2.77 -31.79 -25.60
N GLU A 377 -4.01 -32.19 -25.87
CA GLU A 377 -4.35 -32.81 -27.14
C GLU A 377 -4.45 -31.80 -28.31
N LEU A 378 -4.73 -30.53 -28.04
CA LEU A 378 -4.81 -29.48 -29.07
C LEU A 378 -3.44 -28.94 -29.52
N ALA A 379 -2.35 -29.25 -28.81
CA ALA A 379 -1.01 -28.78 -29.12
C ALA A 379 -0.17 -29.76 -29.97
N THR A 380 -0.70 -30.93 -30.36
CA THR A 380 0.06 -32.01 -31.00
C THR A 380 -0.34 -32.40 -32.41
N GLU A 381 -1.14 -31.63 -33.13
CA GLU A 381 -1.32 -31.89 -34.57
C GLU A 381 -0.40 -30.98 -35.41
N PRO A 382 0.59 -31.56 -36.10
CA PRO A 382 1.43 -30.84 -37.05
C PRO A 382 0.76 -30.89 -38.45
N LYS A 383 0.51 -29.69 -39.00
CA LYS A 383 0.76 -29.47 -40.45
C LYS A 383 0.82 -28.00 -40.76
#